data_2e9ebd6478484b7861d528a2f9aaa397
#
_entry.id   2e9ebd6478484b7861d528a2f9aaa397
#
_cell.length_a   1.000
_cell.length_b   1.000
_cell.length_c   1.000
_cell.angle_alpha   90.00
_cell.angle_beta   90.00
_cell.angle_gamma   90.00
#
_symmetry.space_group_name_H-M   'P 1'
#
loop_
_entity.id
_entity.type
_entity.pdbx_description
1 polymer ?
#
loop_
_entity_poly.entity_id
_entity_poly.type
_entity_poly.pdbx_seq_one_letter_code
_entity_poly.pdbx_strand_id
1 'polypeptide(L)'
;GGMHGVMPGGMNGGMPPPAVERAAEKGSILEKRRKQKEAANGGLSASAGYAKKMAEQAAAQFNSQRAATAATEDEGEQDPLTGEMSPRVPQVCNDAYNLNPILRENILQSEYFKTLAELTTFEDVLDEIFNKVTYATPFIPNTRSPSSCFCLLYRCFQMRLTYKQLATMLDHPDSPLIPAVGLLYVRYVVDPKEAWGFYKPKVSDNTEFDPAASGKKKTISQFVQEIIETMEFYDTLLPRIPVMTQRMMQENILRIEHEKKEQAEKKRRIKVGMKVTALFYDDESIYEAEILGETKIGFNLVFSEYGNEQDTEVADIKLKESRDG
;
A
#
# COMPACT_ATOMS: atom_id res chain seq x y z
N GLY A 1 3.98 -78.86 -32.77
CA GLY A 1 4.59 -79.15 -31.50
C GLY A 1 5.22 -77.89 -30.89
N GLY A 2 4.90 -77.59 -29.65
CA GLY A 2 5.71 -76.81 -28.69
C GLY A 2 5.59 -75.31 -28.78
N MET A 3 4.80 -74.68 -27.97
CA MET A 3 4.86 -74.27 -26.57
C MET A 3 5.92 -73.24 -26.17
N HIS A 4 5.43 -72.25 -25.47
CA HIS A 4 6.05 -71.31 -24.51
C HIS A 4 6.78 -70.08 -25.07
N GLY A 5 6.65 -68.90 -24.48
CA GLY A 5 6.19 -68.47 -23.20
C GLY A 5 6.04 -66.97 -23.12
N VAL A 6 5.13 -66.60 -22.30
CA VAL A 6 4.79 -65.24 -21.84
C VAL A 6 5.90 -64.73 -20.94
N MET A 7 6.27 -63.48 -21.05
CA MET A 7 6.93 -62.73 -19.98
C MET A 7 6.23 -61.40 -19.71
N PRO A 8 5.93 -61.08 -18.45
CA PRO A 8 5.23 -59.87 -18.08
C PRO A 8 6.18 -58.67 -17.91
N GLY A 9 5.69 -57.52 -18.24
CA GLY A 9 6.36 -56.24 -18.07
C GLY A 9 6.70 -55.92 -16.63
N GLY A 10 7.93 -55.53 -16.39
CA GLY A 10 8.39 -54.99 -15.13
C GLY A 10 7.84 -53.58 -14.91
N MET A 11 6.92 -53.43 -13.97
CA MET A 11 6.58 -52.13 -13.38
C MET A 11 7.76 -51.71 -12.49
N ASN A 12 8.47 -50.69 -12.92
CA ASN A 12 9.46 -50.01 -12.09
C ASN A 12 8.73 -49.02 -11.19
N GLY A 13 8.17 -49.53 -10.09
CA GLY A 13 7.65 -48.74 -8.98
C GLY A 13 8.84 -48.19 -8.18
N GLY A 14 9.30 -47.01 -8.54
CA GLY A 14 10.26 -46.29 -7.73
C GLY A 14 9.58 -45.96 -6.39
N MET A 15 10.11 -46.54 -5.31
CA MET A 15 9.70 -46.22 -3.95
C MET A 15 9.87 -44.74 -3.70
N PRO A 16 8.89 -44.04 -3.12
CA PRO A 16 9.07 -42.66 -2.74
C PRO A 16 10.15 -42.53 -1.67
N PRO A 17 10.95 -41.45 -1.66
CA PRO A 17 12.01 -41.24 -0.69
C PRO A 17 11.47 -41.25 0.76
N PRO A 18 12.27 -41.66 1.76
CA PRO A 18 11.82 -41.84 3.14
C PRO A 18 11.33 -40.50 3.73
N ALA A 19 10.32 -40.59 4.56
CA ALA A 19 9.62 -39.47 5.18
C ALA A 19 10.52 -38.40 5.84
N VAL A 20 11.72 -38.83 6.29
CA VAL A 20 12.71 -37.93 6.93
C VAL A 20 13.38 -36.98 5.95
N GLU A 21 13.69 -37.39 4.71
CA GLU A 21 14.25 -36.51 3.69
C GLU A 21 13.21 -35.50 3.19
N ARG A 22 11.96 -35.92 3.02
CA ARG A 22 10.86 -34.99 2.66
C ARG A 22 10.58 -33.94 3.75
N ALA A 23 10.74 -34.30 5.04
CA ALA A 23 10.59 -33.35 6.14
C ALA A 23 11.73 -32.31 6.18
N ALA A 24 12.95 -32.73 5.87
CA ALA A 24 14.11 -31.82 5.83
C ALA A 24 14.05 -30.85 4.63
N GLU A 25 13.61 -31.30 3.44
CA GLU A 25 13.39 -30.41 2.29
C GLU A 25 12.22 -29.46 2.54
N LYS A 26 11.11 -29.94 3.10
CA LYS A 26 9.96 -29.08 3.47
C LYS A 26 10.34 -28.01 4.50
N GLY A 27 11.16 -28.36 5.50
CA GLY A 27 11.69 -27.40 6.46
C GLY A 27 12.54 -26.30 5.82
N SER A 28 13.36 -26.63 4.85
CA SER A 28 14.18 -25.68 4.12
C SER A 28 13.36 -24.74 3.20
N ILE A 29 12.31 -25.27 2.56
CA ILE A 29 11.41 -24.49 1.69
C ILE A 29 10.52 -23.58 2.53
N LEU A 30 9.97 -24.08 3.64
CA LEU A 30 9.20 -23.29 4.59
C LEU A 30 10.02 -22.16 5.20
N GLU A 31 11.28 -22.40 5.54
CA GLU A 31 12.17 -21.38 6.09
C GLU A 31 12.56 -20.33 5.04
N LYS A 32 12.79 -20.74 3.79
CA LYS A 32 13.01 -19.80 2.67
C LYS A 32 11.79 -18.96 2.40
N ARG A 33 10.58 -19.54 2.40
CA ARG A 33 9.33 -18.80 2.21
C ARG A 33 8.94 -17.95 3.42
N ARG A 34 9.24 -18.42 4.65
CA ARG A 34 9.09 -17.60 5.85
C ARG A 34 9.99 -16.38 5.79
N LYS A 35 11.25 -16.54 5.38
CA LYS A 35 12.19 -15.42 5.13
C LYS A 35 11.75 -14.53 3.96
N GLN A 36 11.17 -15.09 2.90
CA GLN A 36 10.55 -14.32 1.80
C GLN A 36 9.27 -13.61 2.24
N LYS A 37 8.42 -14.25 3.03
CA LYS A 37 7.21 -13.60 3.62
C LYS A 37 7.59 -12.60 4.72
N GLU A 38 8.57 -12.87 5.55
CA GLU A 38 9.11 -11.91 6.52
C GLU A 38 9.80 -10.74 5.83
N ALA A 39 10.45 -10.96 4.68
CA ALA A 39 10.97 -9.90 3.81
C ALA A 39 9.87 -9.15 3.04
N ALA A 40 8.78 -9.83 2.68
CA ALA A 40 7.62 -9.24 2.01
C ALA A 40 6.60 -8.63 2.99
N ASN A 41 6.48 -9.19 4.22
CA ASN A 41 5.57 -8.77 5.28
C ASN A 41 6.28 -8.19 6.51
N GLY A 42 7.59 -7.98 6.44
CA GLY A 42 8.38 -7.44 7.55
C GLY A 42 7.97 -6.03 7.92
N GLY A 43 6.83 -5.90 8.61
CA GLY A 43 6.36 -4.66 9.21
C GLY A 43 6.07 -3.48 8.27
N LEU A 44 6.25 -3.66 6.95
CA LEU A 44 6.03 -2.62 5.96
C LEU A 44 4.59 -2.74 5.44
N SER A 45 3.83 -1.68 5.57
CA SER A 45 2.53 -1.56 4.95
C SER A 45 2.63 -1.59 3.41
N ALA A 46 1.48 -1.69 2.73
CA ALA A 46 1.43 -1.70 1.27
C ALA A 46 2.00 -0.43 0.63
N SER A 47 1.84 0.74 1.27
CA SER A 47 2.44 2.01 0.81
C SER A 47 3.95 2.02 0.97
N ALA A 48 4.48 1.50 2.07
CA ALA A 48 5.92 1.35 2.26
C ALA A 48 6.53 0.36 1.25
N GLY A 49 5.82 -0.72 0.93
CA GLY A 49 6.22 -1.66 -0.12
C GLY A 49 6.31 -1.00 -1.51
N TYR A 50 5.32 -0.17 -1.84
CA TYR A 50 5.35 0.61 -3.08
C TYR A 50 6.46 1.65 -3.08
N ALA A 51 6.60 2.41 -1.98
CA ALA A 51 7.64 3.41 -1.85
C ALA A 51 9.04 2.79 -1.95
N LYS A 52 9.27 1.62 -1.33
CA LYS A 52 10.53 0.88 -1.46
C LYS A 52 10.80 0.48 -2.92
N LYS A 53 9.80 -0.07 -3.61
CA LYS A 53 9.93 -0.45 -5.03
C LYS A 53 10.19 0.77 -5.92
N MET A 54 9.50 1.87 -5.69
CA MET A 54 9.71 3.12 -6.43
C MET A 54 11.08 3.74 -6.11
N ALA A 55 11.53 3.67 -4.85
CA ALA A 55 12.87 4.11 -4.45
C ALA A 55 13.97 3.28 -5.13
N GLU A 56 13.80 1.95 -5.19
CA GLU A 56 14.72 1.05 -5.89
C GLU A 56 14.77 1.34 -7.41
N GLN A 57 13.60 1.55 -8.03
CA GLN A 57 13.51 1.92 -9.45
C GLN A 57 14.10 3.30 -9.73
N ALA A 58 13.78 4.28 -8.89
CA ALA A 58 14.33 5.63 -8.99
C ALA A 58 15.83 5.64 -8.74
N ALA A 59 16.34 4.88 -7.76
CA ALA A 59 17.77 4.72 -7.51
C ALA A 59 18.49 4.05 -8.70
N ALA A 60 17.87 3.05 -9.33
CA ALA A 60 18.43 2.40 -10.51
C ALA A 60 18.46 3.35 -11.72
N GLN A 61 17.39 4.13 -11.94
CA GLN A 61 17.34 5.17 -12.97
C GLN A 61 18.31 6.34 -12.67
N PHE A 62 18.38 6.76 -11.41
CA PHE A 62 19.31 7.80 -10.94
C PHE A 62 20.77 7.38 -11.16
N ASN A 63 21.12 6.15 -10.81
CA ASN A 63 22.47 5.62 -11.02
C ASN A 63 22.81 5.48 -12.52
N SER A 64 21.85 5.15 -13.39
CA SER A 64 22.05 5.09 -14.84
C SER A 64 22.14 6.49 -15.47
N GLN A 65 21.40 7.48 -14.96
CA GLN A 65 21.44 8.88 -15.40
C GLN A 65 22.69 9.62 -14.86
N ARG A 66 23.17 9.28 -13.64
CA ARG A 66 24.38 9.84 -13.07
C ARG A 66 25.63 9.51 -13.90
N ALA A 67 25.61 8.39 -14.64
CA ALA A 67 26.64 8.07 -15.62
C ALA A 67 26.58 8.93 -16.89
N ALA A 68 25.45 9.63 -17.14
CA ALA A 68 25.22 10.41 -18.34
C ALA A 68 25.23 11.95 -18.15
N THR A 69 24.99 12.46 -16.95
CA THR A 69 24.95 13.92 -16.70
C THR A 69 25.49 14.28 -15.31
N ALA A 70 26.75 14.67 -15.26
CA ALA A 70 27.30 15.40 -14.11
C ALA A 70 26.76 16.82 -14.17
N ALA A 71 25.72 17.12 -13.43
CA ALA A 71 25.29 18.41 -12.90
C ALA A 71 23.76 18.54 -12.80
N THR A 72 23.20 18.23 -11.66
CA THR A 72 22.10 19.00 -11.04
C THR A 72 21.98 18.57 -9.58
N GLU A 73 21.91 19.53 -8.68
CA GLU A 73 21.91 19.43 -7.20
C GLU A 73 20.59 18.87 -6.66
N ASP A 74 20.24 17.64 -7.00
CA ASP A 74 19.07 16.95 -6.46
C ASP A 74 19.47 15.58 -5.87
N GLU A 75 20.52 15.59 -5.07
CA GLU A 75 20.95 14.42 -4.32
C GLU A 75 19.88 14.12 -3.26
N GLY A 76 19.42 12.85 -3.24
CA GLY A 76 18.54 12.34 -2.19
C GLY A 76 19.11 12.55 -0.80
N GLU A 77 18.35 12.24 0.21
CA GLU A 77 18.81 12.31 1.60
C GLU A 77 19.46 10.99 2.01
N GLN A 78 20.61 11.06 2.65
CA GLN A 78 21.28 9.88 3.19
C GLN A 78 20.68 9.52 4.53
N ASP A 79 20.21 8.29 4.69
CA ASP A 79 19.75 7.78 5.97
C ASP A 79 20.91 7.76 6.97
N PRO A 80 20.83 8.48 8.09
CA PRO A 80 21.92 8.58 9.04
C PRO A 80 22.25 7.25 9.75
N LEU A 81 21.33 6.27 9.74
CA LEU A 81 21.53 4.98 10.37
C LEU A 81 22.05 3.91 9.42
N THR A 82 21.58 3.91 8.17
CA THR A 82 21.93 2.87 7.18
C THR A 82 22.93 3.33 6.15
N GLY A 83 23.13 4.65 6.01
CA GLY A 83 23.97 5.24 4.97
C GLY A 83 23.37 5.12 3.56
N GLU A 84 22.18 4.56 3.41
CA GLU A 84 21.50 4.42 2.13
C GLU A 84 20.95 5.76 1.64
N MET A 85 21.17 6.05 0.35
CA MET A 85 20.58 7.23 -0.30
C MET A 85 19.10 6.96 -0.61
N SER A 86 18.22 7.76 -0.03
CA SER A 86 16.80 7.75 -0.36
C SER A 86 16.49 8.85 -1.35
N PRO A 87 16.10 8.53 -2.61
CA PRO A 87 15.81 9.54 -3.61
C PRO A 87 14.60 10.37 -3.22
N ARG A 88 14.61 11.64 -3.61
CA ARG A 88 13.48 12.55 -3.43
C ARG A 88 12.36 12.19 -4.38
N VAL A 89 11.13 12.42 -3.95
CA VAL A 89 9.95 12.28 -4.81
C VAL A 89 9.98 13.43 -5.83
N PRO A 90 9.98 13.12 -7.14
CA PRO A 90 9.95 14.16 -8.17
C PRO A 90 8.69 15.03 -8.03
N GLN A 91 8.88 16.35 -8.02
CA GLN A 91 7.78 17.30 -7.95
C GLN A 91 7.43 17.83 -9.35
N VAL A 92 6.21 17.60 -9.80
CA VAL A 92 5.67 18.10 -11.06
C VAL A 92 4.70 19.24 -10.74
N CYS A 93 5.26 20.41 -10.50
CA CYS A 93 4.49 21.58 -10.08
C CYS A 93 5.11 22.87 -10.62
N ASN A 94 4.34 23.96 -10.56
CA ASN A 94 4.84 25.32 -10.80
C ASN A 94 5.52 25.87 -9.54
N ASP A 95 6.06 27.10 -9.61
CA ASP A 95 6.72 27.81 -8.49
C ASP A 95 5.80 28.06 -7.28
N ALA A 96 4.50 27.86 -7.44
CA ALA A 96 3.51 27.97 -6.38
C ALA A 96 3.06 26.60 -5.83
N TYR A 97 3.75 25.50 -6.19
CA TYR A 97 3.37 24.12 -5.84
C TYR A 97 1.92 23.79 -6.23
N ASN A 98 1.44 24.33 -7.34
CA ASN A 98 0.07 24.20 -7.85
C ASN A 98 -1.02 24.69 -6.86
N LEU A 99 -0.66 25.43 -5.82
CA LEU A 99 -1.61 26.04 -4.89
C LEU A 99 -2.37 27.19 -5.52
N ASN A 100 -3.57 27.43 -5.02
CA ASN A 100 -4.31 28.65 -5.31
C ASN A 100 -3.46 29.88 -4.88
N PRO A 101 -3.30 30.90 -5.73
CA PRO A 101 -2.46 32.07 -5.42
C PRO A 101 -2.83 32.78 -4.12
N ILE A 102 -4.13 32.90 -3.82
CA ILE A 102 -4.60 33.55 -2.59
C ILE A 102 -4.21 32.72 -1.36
N LEU A 103 -4.40 31.40 -1.42
CA LEU A 103 -4.01 30.50 -0.33
C LEU A 103 -2.49 30.55 -0.11
N ARG A 104 -1.70 30.49 -1.18
CA ARG A 104 -0.24 30.61 -1.09
C ARG A 104 0.19 31.90 -0.42
N GLU A 105 -0.38 33.04 -0.86
CA GLU A 105 -0.05 34.34 -0.27
C GLU A 105 -0.40 34.39 1.22
N ASN A 106 -1.57 33.90 1.61
CA ASN A 106 -1.99 33.83 3.00
C ASN A 106 -1.05 32.93 3.83
N ILE A 107 -0.56 31.79 3.28
CA ILE A 107 0.43 30.94 3.93
C ILE A 107 1.73 31.69 4.19
N LEU A 108 2.27 32.37 3.16
CA LEU A 108 3.55 33.07 3.27
C LEU A 108 3.49 34.27 4.24
N GLN A 109 2.32 34.88 4.39
CA GLN A 109 2.09 35.98 5.33
C GLN A 109 1.77 35.51 6.75
N SER A 110 1.45 34.23 6.96
CA SER A 110 1.09 33.67 8.25
C SER A 110 2.26 33.69 9.23
N GLU A 111 2.02 34.23 10.44
CA GLU A 111 3.01 34.22 11.52
C GLU A 111 3.36 32.75 11.91
N TYR A 112 2.35 31.87 11.94
CA TYR A 112 2.60 30.45 12.20
C TYR A 112 3.55 29.84 11.15
N PHE A 113 3.33 30.12 9.86
CA PHE A 113 4.21 29.61 8.83
C PHE A 113 5.66 30.11 8.98
N LYS A 114 5.86 31.35 9.40
CA LYS A 114 7.20 31.91 9.66
C LYS A 114 7.94 31.13 10.77
N THR A 115 7.23 30.66 11.81
CA THR A 115 7.84 29.83 12.87
C THR A 115 8.29 28.46 12.34
N LEU A 116 7.65 27.92 11.29
CA LEU A 116 8.01 26.64 10.70
C LEU A 116 9.39 26.65 10.00
N ALA A 117 9.99 27.83 9.78
CA ALA A 117 11.33 27.94 9.25
C ALA A 117 12.39 27.33 10.19
N GLU A 118 12.10 27.26 11.50
CA GLU A 118 12.96 26.65 12.51
C GLU A 118 12.97 25.12 12.44
N LEU A 119 11.91 24.51 11.85
CA LEU A 119 11.81 23.07 11.66
C LEU A 119 12.68 22.64 10.48
N THR A 120 13.89 22.16 10.75
CA THR A 120 14.86 21.82 9.71
C THR A 120 14.83 20.36 9.31
N THR A 121 14.38 19.45 10.18
CA THR A 121 14.32 18.02 9.95
C THR A 121 12.90 17.56 9.58
N PHE A 122 12.80 16.42 8.91
CA PHE A 122 11.52 15.82 8.60
C PHE A 122 10.78 15.39 9.87
N GLU A 123 11.50 14.86 10.84
CA GLU A 123 10.96 14.41 12.12
C GLU A 123 10.30 15.58 12.88
N ASP A 124 10.97 16.75 12.93
CA ASP A 124 10.39 17.94 13.56
C ASP A 124 9.06 18.35 12.89
N VAL A 125 9.02 18.29 11.55
CA VAL A 125 7.78 18.61 10.79
C VAL A 125 6.72 17.56 11.04
N LEU A 126 7.07 16.28 11.15
CA LEU A 126 6.14 15.21 11.44
C LEU A 126 5.51 15.36 12.83
N ASP A 127 6.35 15.66 13.83
CA ASP A 127 5.90 15.93 15.20
C ASP A 127 5.00 17.18 15.26
N GLU A 128 5.33 18.21 14.51
CA GLU A 128 4.49 19.41 14.44
C GLU A 128 3.14 19.11 13.75
N ILE A 129 3.11 18.27 12.70
CA ILE A 129 1.85 17.79 12.10
C ILE A 129 1.03 17.06 13.16
N PHE A 130 1.62 16.13 13.90
CA PHE A 130 0.94 15.39 14.94
C PHE A 130 0.32 16.30 16.01
N ASN A 131 1.07 17.32 16.46
CA ASN A 131 0.67 18.17 17.55
C ASN A 131 -0.29 19.33 17.15
N LYS A 132 -0.20 19.83 15.92
CA LYS A 132 -0.88 21.07 15.52
C LYS A 132 -1.98 20.88 14.46
N VAL A 133 -1.97 19.80 13.73
CA VAL A 133 -3.00 19.56 12.72
C VAL A 133 -4.20 18.89 13.36
N THR A 134 -5.33 19.59 13.37
CA THR A 134 -6.61 19.10 13.89
C THR A 134 -7.64 18.86 12.79
N TYR A 135 -7.40 19.38 11.59
CA TYR A 135 -8.23 19.20 10.40
C TYR A 135 -7.39 19.40 9.13
N ALA A 136 -7.87 18.88 8.01
CA ALA A 136 -7.18 18.88 6.72
C ALA A 136 -7.73 19.93 5.73
N THR A 137 -8.53 20.90 6.19
CA THR A 137 -9.06 21.98 5.34
C THR A 137 -7.99 23.04 5.04
N PRO A 138 -8.09 23.75 3.90
CA PRO A 138 -7.13 24.80 3.52
C PRO A 138 -7.09 25.98 4.48
N PHE A 139 -8.25 26.37 4.99
CA PHE A 139 -8.42 27.52 5.86
C PHE A 139 -8.95 27.11 7.23
N ILE A 140 -8.69 27.93 8.23
CA ILE A 140 -9.32 27.83 9.54
C ILE A 140 -10.82 28.08 9.35
N PRO A 141 -11.71 27.26 9.93
CA PRO A 141 -13.15 27.42 9.77
C PRO A 141 -13.63 28.85 10.03
N ASN A 142 -14.48 29.34 9.14
CA ASN A 142 -15.05 30.70 9.17
C ASN A 142 -14.03 31.85 9.04
N THR A 143 -12.82 31.57 8.60
CA THR A 143 -11.80 32.59 8.35
C THR A 143 -11.15 32.39 6.98
N ARG A 144 -10.31 33.36 6.54
CA ARG A 144 -9.42 33.20 5.39
C ARG A 144 -7.98 32.97 5.79
N SER A 145 -7.73 32.76 7.07
CA SER A 145 -6.39 32.41 7.54
C SER A 145 -6.07 30.96 7.17
N PRO A 146 -4.85 30.67 6.71
CA PRO A 146 -4.46 29.32 6.35
C PRO A 146 -4.46 28.40 7.56
N SER A 147 -4.82 27.16 7.38
CA SER A 147 -4.76 26.14 8.42
C SER A 147 -3.33 25.71 8.73
N SER A 148 -3.12 25.17 9.92
CA SER A 148 -1.84 24.52 10.26
C SER A 148 -1.49 23.38 9.29
N CYS A 149 -2.50 22.61 8.84
CA CYS A 149 -2.34 21.57 7.83
C CYS A 149 -1.68 22.10 6.56
N PHE A 150 -2.21 23.19 5.98
CA PHE A 150 -1.69 23.73 4.72
C PHE A 150 -0.38 24.52 4.90
N CYS A 151 -0.12 25.11 6.06
CA CYS A 151 1.19 25.66 6.39
C CYS A 151 2.27 24.57 6.43
N LEU A 152 1.99 23.45 7.11
CA LEU A 152 2.90 22.31 7.22
C LEU A 152 3.04 21.56 5.87
N LEU A 153 1.94 21.42 5.12
CA LEU A 153 1.97 20.88 3.76
C LEU A 153 2.91 21.71 2.87
N TYR A 154 2.83 23.05 2.95
CA TYR A 154 3.73 23.93 2.20
C TYR A 154 5.19 23.76 2.66
N ARG A 155 5.43 23.56 3.95
CA ARG A 155 6.77 23.24 4.47
C ARG A 155 7.30 21.92 3.89
N CYS A 156 6.47 20.88 3.82
CA CYS A 156 6.80 19.61 3.18
C CYS A 156 7.17 19.78 1.69
N PHE A 157 6.48 20.67 0.94
CA PHE A 157 6.84 20.98 -0.45
C PHE A 157 8.25 21.59 -0.55
N GLN A 158 8.60 22.52 0.34
CA GLN A 158 9.92 23.14 0.37
C GLN A 158 11.02 22.14 0.71
N MET A 159 10.75 21.17 1.59
CA MET A 159 11.70 20.14 1.99
C MET A 159 11.93 19.09 0.90
N ARG A 160 11.00 18.92 -0.05
CA ARG A 160 11.10 17.92 -1.12
C ARG A 160 11.29 16.51 -0.56
N LEU A 161 10.21 15.96 0.00
CA LEU A 161 10.23 14.67 0.70
C LEU A 161 10.84 13.55 -0.14
N THR A 162 11.56 12.65 0.53
CA THR A 162 12.02 11.39 -0.07
C THR A 162 10.88 10.37 -0.12
N TYR A 163 11.02 9.31 -0.94
CA TYR A 163 10.04 8.21 -0.98
C TYR A 163 9.85 7.56 0.40
N LYS A 164 10.93 7.43 1.19
CA LYS A 164 10.88 6.87 2.53
C LYS A 164 10.08 7.77 3.48
N GLN A 165 10.36 9.07 3.48
CA GLN A 165 9.63 10.05 4.31
C GLN A 165 8.14 10.10 3.96
N LEU A 166 7.81 10.12 2.67
CA LEU A 166 6.41 10.10 2.22
C LEU A 166 5.71 8.79 2.64
N ALA A 167 6.39 7.64 2.53
CA ALA A 167 5.85 6.37 3.00
C ALA A 167 5.59 6.39 4.51
N THR A 168 6.54 6.94 5.30
CA THR A 168 6.38 7.10 6.75
C THR A 168 5.15 7.94 7.09
N MET A 169 4.91 9.04 6.36
CA MET A 169 3.69 9.84 6.55
C MET A 169 2.42 9.06 6.21
N LEU A 170 2.41 8.37 5.06
CA LEU A 170 1.22 7.65 4.59
C LEU A 170 0.85 6.49 5.52
N ASP A 171 1.83 5.85 6.16
CA ASP A 171 1.63 4.67 7.00
C ASP A 171 1.69 4.97 8.50
N HIS A 172 1.64 6.25 8.86
CA HIS A 172 1.76 6.66 10.26
C HIS A 172 0.56 6.15 11.09
N PRO A 173 0.82 5.39 12.18
CA PRO A 173 -0.26 4.73 12.93
C PRO A 173 -0.99 5.67 13.92
N ASP A 174 -0.30 6.70 14.42
CA ASP A 174 -0.77 7.44 15.59
C ASP A 174 -1.87 8.47 15.28
N SER A 175 -1.89 9.01 14.07
CA SER A 175 -2.89 10.01 13.69
C SER A 175 -3.29 9.89 12.22
N PRO A 176 -4.58 9.80 11.90
CA PRO A 176 -5.05 9.74 10.51
C PRO A 176 -4.88 11.07 9.76
N LEU A 177 -4.59 12.15 10.45
CA LEU A 177 -4.30 13.45 9.84
C LEU A 177 -2.92 13.50 9.19
N ILE A 178 -1.95 12.72 9.68
CA ILE A 178 -0.62 12.62 9.06
C ILE A 178 -0.72 11.98 7.67
N PRO A 179 -1.33 10.78 7.50
CA PRO A 179 -1.63 10.27 6.17
C PRO A 179 -2.41 11.23 5.28
N ALA A 180 -3.38 11.98 5.84
CA ALA A 180 -4.15 12.96 5.06
C ALA A 180 -3.25 14.08 4.48
N VAL A 181 -2.28 14.60 5.28
CA VAL A 181 -1.28 15.56 4.77
C VAL A 181 -0.40 14.92 3.68
N GLY A 182 0.04 13.67 3.88
CA GLY A 182 0.81 12.93 2.88
C GLY A 182 0.05 12.72 1.57
N LEU A 183 -1.26 12.40 1.64
CA LEU A 183 -2.13 12.25 0.48
C LEU A 183 -2.32 13.58 -0.26
N LEU A 184 -2.45 14.69 0.47
CA LEU A 184 -2.48 16.03 -0.12
C LEU A 184 -1.13 16.39 -0.76
N TYR A 185 -0.01 16.02 -0.15
CA TYR A 185 1.32 16.19 -0.76
C TYR A 185 1.37 15.51 -2.13
N VAL A 186 0.97 14.24 -2.21
CA VAL A 186 0.89 13.50 -3.47
C VAL A 186 0.00 14.23 -4.48
N ARG A 187 -1.14 14.75 -4.03
CA ARG A 187 -2.14 15.40 -4.89
C ARG A 187 -1.65 16.69 -5.54
N TYR A 188 -0.79 17.42 -4.83
CA TYR A 188 -0.32 18.73 -5.28
C TYR A 188 0.96 18.67 -6.12
N VAL A 189 1.90 17.78 -5.81
CA VAL A 189 3.25 17.85 -6.37
C VAL A 189 3.73 16.60 -7.09
N VAL A 190 3.09 15.44 -6.90
CA VAL A 190 3.50 14.20 -7.58
C VAL A 190 2.85 14.12 -8.97
N ASP A 191 3.57 13.57 -9.96
CA ASP A 191 2.98 13.32 -11.28
C ASP A 191 1.70 12.47 -11.14
N PRO A 192 0.57 12.92 -11.67
CA PRO A 192 -0.67 12.16 -11.62
C PRO A 192 -0.56 10.71 -12.12
N LYS A 193 0.37 10.42 -13.04
CA LYS A 193 0.60 9.06 -13.55
C LYS A 193 1.22 8.15 -12.50
N GLU A 194 2.04 8.70 -11.60
CA GLU A 194 2.70 7.96 -10.53
C GLU A 194 1.88 7.97 -9.22
N ALA A 195 1.03 8.96 -9.05
CA ALA A 195 0.24 9.17 -7.83
C ALA A 195 -0.61 7.95 -7.43
N TRP A 196 -1.09 7.16 -8.40
CA TRP A 196 -1.87 5.95 -8.12
C TRP A 196 -1.14 4.96 -7.22
N GLY A 197 0.17 4.82 -7.35
CA GLY A 197 0.94 3.91 -6.51
C GLY A 197 0.87 4.27 -5.03
N PHE A 198 0.79 5.56 -4.70
CA PHE A 198 0.65 6.05 -3.32
C PHE A 198 -0.80 5.96 -2.83
N TYR A 199 -1.79 6.17 -3.71
CA TYR A 199 -3.21 6.10 -3.34
C TYR A 199 -3.71 4.67 -3.16
N LYS A 200 -3.30 3.75 -4.03
CA LYS A 200 -3.79 2.36 -4.07
C LYS A 200 -3.83 1.67 -2.70
N PRO A 201 -2.78 1.72 -1.85
CA PRO A 201 -2.82 1.09 -0.52
C PRO A 201 -3.88 1.71 0.40
N LYS A 202 -4.19 3.00 0.22
CA LYS A 202 -5.10 3.77 1.06
C LYS A 202 -6.57 3.71 0.62
N VAL A 203 -6.86 3.23 -0.59
CA VAL A 203 -8.23 2.97 -1.08
C VAL A 203 -8.98 1.96 -0.20
N SER A 204 -8.25 1.15 0.55
CA SER A 204 -8.80 0.12 1.43
C SER A 204 -8.75 0.46 2.91
N ASP A 205 -8.28 1.63 3.26
CA ASP A 205 -8.07 2.07 4.64
C ASP A 205 -9.39 2.62 5.23
N ASN A 206 -9.93 1.91 6.22
CA ASN A 206 -11.17 2.26 6.89
C ASN A 206 -10.96 3.10 8.16
N THR A 207 -9.75 3.61 8.40
CA THR A 207 -9.47 4.50 9.54
C THR A 207 -10.31 5.76 9.41
N GLU A 208 -11.14 6.05 10.41
CA GLU A 208 -12.03 7.19 10.44
C GLU A 208 -11.35 8.43 11.01
N PHE A 209 -11.61 9.58 10.42
CA PHE A 209 -11.22 10.90 10.92
C PHE A 209 -12.21 11.97 10.45
N ASP A 210 -12.14 13.15 11.06
CA ASP A 210 -12.92 14.31 10.64
C ASP A 210 -12.00 15.31 9.92
N PRO A 211 -12.01 15.36 8.59
CA PRO A 211 -11.10 16.23 7.84
C PRO A 211 -11.41 17.72 7.99
N ALA A 212 -12.60 18.09 8.49
CA ALA A 212 -13.05 19.48 8.60
C ALA A 212 -13.33 19.92 10.04
N ALA A 213 -13.12 19.07 11.03
CA ALA A 213 -13.53 19.26 12.43
C ALA A 213 -15.01 19.67 12.55
N SER A 214 -15.85 19.14 11.66
CA SER A 214 -17.28 19.46 11.55
C SER A 214 -18.19 18.45 12.24
N GLY A 215 -17.63 17.42 12.85
CA GLY A 215 -18.34 16.25 13.38
C GLY A 215 -18.71 15.21 12.33
N LYS A 216 -18.44 15.46 11.05
CA LYS A 216 -18.68 14.51 9.95
C LYS A 216 -17.42 13.70 9.69
N LYS A 217 -17.42 12.47 10.17
CA LYS A 217 -16.30 11.56 9.94
C LYS A 217 -16.30 11.00 8.51
N LYS A 218 -15.12 10.78 7.98
CA LYS A 218 -14.85 10.07 6.74
C LYS A 218 -13.75 9.05 6.98
N THR A 219 -13.71 7.98 6.17
CA THR A 219 -12.56 7.08 6.16
C THR A 219 -11.44 7.65 5.28
N ILE A 220 -10.21 7.20 5.50
CA ILE A 220 -9.07 7.52 4.62
C ILE A 220 -9.40 7.10 3.17
N SER A 221 -10.05 5.96 2.97
CA SER A 221 -10.54 5.52 1.65
C SER A 221 -11.43 6.56 0.98
N GLN A 222 -12.45 7.07 1.70
CA GLN A 222 -13.36 8.10 1.20
C GLN A 222 -12.63 9.42 0.91
N PHE A 223 -11.65 9.76 1.75
CA PHE A 223 -10.83 10.95 1.53
C PHE A 223 -9.98 10.83 0.25
N VAL A 224 -9.38 9.67 0.00
CA VAL A 224 -8.64 9.39 -1.25
C VAL A 224 -9.56 9.50 -2.47
N GLN A 225 -10.77 8.94 -2.41
CA GLN A 225 -11.75 9.05 -3.50
C GLN A 225 -12.09 10.51 -3.76
N GLU A 226 -12.40 11.28 -2.72
CA GLU A 226 -12.74 12.69 -2.83
C GLU A 226 -11.63 13.50 -3.51
N ILE A 227 -10.38 13.38 -3.07
CA ILE A 227 -9.26 14.13 -3.65
C ILE A 227 -8.90 13.70 -5.08
N ILE A 228 -9.27 12.49 -5.51
CA ILE A 228 -9.12 12.03 -6.90
C ILE A 228 -10.26 12.53 -7.78
N GLU A 229 -11.50 12.48 -7.29
CA GLU A 229 -12.70 12.73 -8.09
C GLU A 229 -13.01 14.21 -8.25
N THR A 230 -12.77 14.99 -7.18
CA THR A 230 -13.17 16.41 -7.18
C THR A 230 -11.98 17.34 -7.47
N MET A 231 -12.29 18.46 -8.10
CA MET A 231 -11.37 19.60 -8.16
C MET A 231 -11.64 20.59 -7.02
N GLU A 232 -12.88 20.65 -6.54
CA GLU A 232 -13.23 21.50 -5.41
C GLU A 232 -12.89 20.76 -4.11
N PHE A 233 -12.05 21.39 -3.30
CA PHE A 233 -11.63 20.88 -2.01
C PHE A 233 -11.84 21.98 -0.96
N TYR A 234 -12.98 21.90 -0.30
CA TYR A 234 -13.47 22.97 0.58
C TYR A 234 -13.45 24.33 -0.14
N ASP A 235 -12.73 25.32 0.35
CA ASP A 235 -12.67 26.67 -0.23
C ASP A 235 -11.49 26.87 -1.22
N THR A 236 -10.92 25.78 -1.75
CA THR A 236 -9.82 25.84 -2.74
C THR A 236 -10.01 24.85 -3.87
N LEU A 237 -9.17 24.98 -4.91
CA LEU A 237 -9.13 24.04 -6.02
C LEU A 237 -7.87 23.21 -5.95
N LEU A 238 -8.04 21.89 -6.15
CA LEU A 238 -6.93 20.98 -6.33
C LEU A 238 -6.37 21.06 -7.76
N PRO A 239 -5.09 20.74 -7.97
CA PRO A 239 -4.50 20.65 -9.30
C PRO A 239 -5.30 19.69 -10.19
N ARG A 240 -5.40 20.00 -11.47
CA ARG A 240 -6.16 19.17 -12.42
C ARG A 240 -5.44 17.85 -12.70
N ILE A 241 -6.14 16.73 -12.52
CA ILE A 241 -5.68 15.43 -13.03
C ILE A 241 -6.08 15.29 -14.49
N PRO A 242 -5.20 14.81 -15.38
CA PRO A 242 -5.58 14.49 -16.76
C PRO A 242 -6.75 13.47 -16.77
N VAL A 243 -7.75 13.72 -17.61
CA VAL A 243 -9.02 12.95 -17.63
C VAL A 243 -8.80 11.45 -17.76
N MET A 244 -7.86 11.03 -18.61
CA MET A 244 -7.57 9.59 -18.79
C MET A 244 -6.98 8.97 -17.52
N THR A 245 -6.08 9.68 -16.84
CA THR A 245 -5.46 9.23 -15.59
C THR A 245 -6.51 9.17 -14.47
N GLN A 246 -7.36 10.19 -14.35
CA GLN A 246 -8.44 10.21 -13.37
C GLN A 246 -9.41 9.04 -13.58
N ARG A 247 -9.83 8.80 -14.81
CA ARG A 247 -10.72 7.69 -15.17
C ARG A 247 -10.10 6.33 -14.82
N MET A 248 -8.82 6.14 -15.15
CA MET A 248 -8.08 4.92 -14.78
C MET A 248 -8.06 4.70 -13.26
N MET A 249 -7.83 5.78 -12.48
CA MET A 249 -7.85 5.68 -11.01
C MET A 249 -9.23 5.31 -10.49
N GLN A 250 -10.30 5.91 -11.03
CA GLN A 250 -11.70 5.60 -10.66
C GLN A 250 -12.06 4.15 -10.99
N GLU A 251 -11.71 3.66 -12.17
CA GLU A 251 -11.91 2.25 -12.56
C GLU A 251 -11.18 1.28 -11.62
N ASN A 252 -9.96 1.62 -11.24
CA ASN A 252 -9.21 0.82 -10.29
C ASN A 252 -9.82 0.83 -8.87
N ILE A 253 -10.36 1.97 -8.42
CA ILE A 253 -11.07 2.06 -7.13
C ILE A 253 -12.30 1.15 -7.17
N LEU A 254 -13.13 1.26 -8.19
CA LEU A 254 -14.33 0.43 -8.36
C LEU A 254 -13.98 -1.08 -8.38
N ARG A 255 -12.89 -1.45 -9.06
CA ARG A 255 -12.42 -2.83 -9.08
C ARG A 255 -12.03 -3.33 -7.68
N ILE A 256 -11.25 -2.54 -6.93
CA ILE A 256 -10.85 -2.89 -5.57
C ILE A 256 -12.08 -3.03 -4.65
N GLU A 257 -13.06 -2.13 -4.78
CA GLU A 257 -14.31 -2.22 -4.01
C GLU A 257 -15.13 -3.45 -4.36
N HIS A 258 -15.20 -3.79 -5.65
CA HIS A 258 -15.89 -5.00 -6.13
C HIS A 258 -15.21 -6.26 -5.58
N GLU A 259 -13.89 -6.37 -5.71
CA GLU A 259 -13.10 -7.48 -5.17
C GLU A 259 -13.32 -7.64 -3.66
N LYS A 260 -13.35 -6.54 -2.91
CA LYS A 260 -13.64 -6.55 -1.47
C LYS A 260 -15.06 -7.07 -1.15
N LYS A 261 -16.06 -6.62 -1.90
CA LYS A 261 -17.44 -7.09 -1.73
C LYS A 261 -17.55 -8.58 -2.02
N GLU A 262 -16.96 -9.03 -3.11
CA GLU A 262 -16.94 -10.46 -3.45
C GLU A 262 -16.24 -11.30 -2.38
N GLN A 263 -15.08 -10.83 -1.87
CA GLN A 263 -14.39 -11.52 -0.78
C GLN A 263 -15.21 -11.55 0.50
N ALA A 264 -15.89 -10.45 0.84
CA ALA A 264 -16.75 -10.37 2.02
C ALA A 264 -17.97 -11.31 1.89
N GLU A 265 -18.61 -11.36 0.72
CA GLU A 265 -19.70 -12.30 0.46
C GLU A 265 -19.23 -13.75 0.49
N LYS A 266 -18.08 -14.03 -0.11
CA LYS A 266 -17.46 -15.35 -0.09
C LYS A 266 -17.15 -15.77 1.35
N LYS A 267 -16.57 -14.86 2.15
CA LYS A 267 -16.28 -15.10 3.57
C LYS A 267 -17.53 -15.46 4.36
N ARG A 268 -18.67 -14.78 4.12
CA ARG A 268 -19.97 -15.07 4.77
C ARG A 268 -20.51 -16.46 4.41
N ARG A 269 -20.21 -16.94 3.22
CA ARG A 269 -20.66 -18.26 2.73
C ARG A 269 -19.84 -19.41 3.30
N ILE A 270 -18.60 -19.17 3.69
CA ILE A 270 -17.69 -20.16 4.25
C ILE A 270 -18.09 -20.45 5.70
N LYS A 271 -18.23 -21.75 6.02
CA LYS A 271 -18.53 -22.23 7.37
C LYS A 271 -17.54 -23.33 7.78
N VAL A 272 -17.29 -23.44 9.06
CA VAL A 272 -16.48 -24.54 9.62
C VAL A 272 -17.08 -25.89 9.22
N GLY A 273 -16.23 -26.83 8.85
CA GLY A 273 -16.61 -28.15 8.37
C GLY A 273 -16.98 -28.21 6.88
N MET A 274 -16.97 -27.07 6.15
CA MET A 274 -17.18 -27.08 4.70
C MET A 274 -15.97 -27.65 3.97
N LYS A 275 -16.27 -28.51 2.97
CA LYS A 275 -15.28 -28.97 2.00
C LYS A 275 -15.15 -27.97 0.86
N VAL A 276 -13.95 -27.50 0.65
CA VAL A 276 -13.56 -26.49 -0.32
C VAL A 276 -12.37 -26.97 -1.14
N THR A 277 -12.00 -26.23 -2.16
CA THR A 277 -10.68 -26.37 -2.77
C THR A 277 -9.88 -25.11 -2.47
N ALA A 278 -8.62 -25.27 -2.10
CA ALA A 278 -7.77 -24.17 -1.69
C ALA A 278 -6.35 -24.33 -2.26
N LEU A 279 -5.67 -23.19 -2.41
CA LEU A 279 -4.29 -23.14 -2.82
C LEU A 279 -3.40 -23.60 -1.66
N PHE A 280 -2.62 -24.65 -1.90
CA PHE A 280 -1.58 -25.09 -0.98
C PHE A 280 -0.29 -24.32 -1.28
N TYR A 281 0.22 -23.58 -0.29
CA TYR A 281 1.30 -22.61 -0.57
C TYR A 281 2.67 -23.25 -0.80
N ASP A 282 2.87 -24.52 -0.43
CA ASP A 282 4.17 -25.15 -0.57
C ASP A 282 4.50 -25.56 -2.02
N ASP A 283 3.49 -25.93 -2.80
CA ASP A 283 3.65 -26.34 -4.20
C ASP A 283 2.83 -25.53 -5.20
N GLU A 284 2.10 -24.50 -4.69
CA GLU A 284 1.24 -23.60 -5.47
C GLU A 284 0.12 -24.32 -6.24
N SER A 285 -0.31 -25.50 -5.73
CA SER A 285 -1.33 -26.32 -6.36
C SER A 285 -2.65 -26.25 -5.56
N ILE A 286 -3.76 -26.56 -6.23
CA ILE A 286 -5.10 -26.50 -5.64
C ILE A 286 -5.49 -27.90 -5.19
N TYR A 287 -5.82 -28.05 -3.91
CA TYR A 287 -6.25 -29.31 -3.31
C TYR A 287 -7.59 -29.20 -2.59
N GLU A 288 -8.20 -30.33 -2.35
CA GLU A 288 -9.38 -30.41 -1.48
C GLU A 288 -8.97 -30.21 -0.03
N ALA A 289 -9.73 -29.37 0.66
CA ALA A 289 -9.49 -29.06 2.07
C ALA A 289 -10.80 -28.91 2.81
N GLU A 290 -10.75 -29.05 4.12
CA GLU A 290 -11.87 -28.81 5.04
C GLU A 290 -11.56 -27.59 5.92
N ILE A 291 -12.55 -26.74 6.13
CA ILE A 291 -12.44 -25.55 6.98
C ILE A 291 -12.45 -25.95 8.45
N LEU A 292 -11.38 -25.66 9.17
CA LEU A 292 -11.26 -25.92 10.61
C LEU A 292 -11.75 -24.73 11.45
N GLY A 293 -11.44 -23.50 11.02
CA GLY A 293 -11.78 -22.31 11.78
C GLY A 293 -11.47 -21.02 11.06
N GLU A 294 -11.96 -19.90 11.59
CA GLU A 294 -11.65 -18.56 11.11
C GLU A 294 -10.36 -18.05 11.78
N THR A 295 -9.51 -17.37 11.00
CA THR A 295 -8.28 -16.74 11.45
C THR A 295 -8.26 -15.25 11.13
N LYS A 296 -7.24 -14.55 11.60
CA LYS A 296 -7.09 -13.09 11.31
C LYS A 296 -6.93 -12.79 9.82
N ILE A 297 -6.33 -13.70 9.06
CA ILE A 297 -6.03 -13.53 7.62
C ILE A 297 -7.06 -14.20 6.72
N GLY A 298 -7.88 -15.11 7.22
CA GLY A 298 -8.84 -15.86 6.45
C GLY A 298 -9.38 -17.06 7.22
N PHE A 299 -9.02 -18.28 6.79
CA PHE A 299 -9.46 -19.53 7.40
C PHE A 299 -8.29 -20.50 7.57
N ASN A 300 -8.31 -21.25 8.67
CA ASN A 300 -7.46 -22.43 8.85
C ASN A 300 -8.11 -23.61 8.13
N LEU A 301 -7.34 -24.30 7.32
CA LEU A 301 -7.77 -25.43 6.50
C LEU A 301 -6.92 -26.65 6.80
N VAL A 302 -7.53 -27.84 6.71
CA VAL A 302 -6.81 -29.11 6.63
C VAL A 302 -6.96 -29.69 5.23
N PHE A 303 -5.85 -30.00 4.57
CA PHE A 303 -5.84 -30.61 3.25
C PHE A 303 -6.10 -32.12 3.37
N SER A 304 -7.16 -32.59 2.69
CA SER A 304 -7.66 -33.97 2.81
C SER A 304 -6.64 -35.02 2.37
N GLU A 305 -5.76 -34.69 1.43
CA GLU A 305 -4.78 -35.62 0.85
C GLU A 305 -3.55 -35.83 1.74
N TYR A 306 -3.13 -34.77 2.45
CA TYR A 306 -1.87 -34.77 3.20
C TYR A 306 -2.06 -34.57 4.71
N GLY A 307 -3.25 -34.20 5.18
CA GLY A 307 -3.53 -33.90 6.58
C GLY A 307 -2.79 -32.65 7.11
N ASN A 308 -2.21 -31.84 6.25
CA ASN A 308 -1.50 -30.62 6.63
C ASN A 308 -2.50 -29.49 6.90
N GLU A 309 -2.26 -28.73 7.95
CA GLU A 309 -3.02 -27.51 8.25
C GLU A 309 -2.32 -26.28 7.67
N GLN A 310 -3.12 -25.33 7.18
CA GLN A 310 -2.62 -24.07 6.63
C GLN A 310 -3.62 -22.95 6.86
N ASP A 311 -3.12 -21.78 7.26
CA ASP A 311 -3.91 -20.55 7.24
C ASP A 311 -3.93 -19.98 5.82
N THR A 312 -5.14 -19.87 5.25
CA THR A 312 -5.34 -19.50 3.83
C THR A 312 -6.22 -18.26 3.73
N GLU A 313 -5.85 -17.35 2.85
CA GLU A 313 -6.65 -16.15 2.57
C GLU A 313 -7.97 -16.50 1.86
N VAL A 314 -9.01 -15.72 2.09
CA VAL A 314 -10.33 -15.93 1.46
C VAL A 314 -10.23 -15.96 -0.07
N ALA A 315 -9.31 -15.20 -0.65
CA ALA A 315 -9.07 -15.15 -2.08
C ALA A 315 -8.69 -16.54 -2.65
N ASP A 316 -7.85 -17.27 -1.93
CA ASP A 316 -7.24 -18.55 -2.36
C ASP A 316 -8.14 -19.76 -2.11
N ILE A 317 -9.32 -19.58 -1.48
CA ILE A 317 -10.32 -20.62 -1.27
C ILE A 317 -11.33 -20.59 -2.41
N LYS A 318 -11.64 -21.72 -3.02
CA LYS A 318 -12.73 -21.88 -3.98
C LYS A 318 -13.85 -22.73 -3.37
N LEU A 319 -15.06 -22.18 -3.32
CA LEU A 319 -16.23 -22.94 -2.91
C LEU A 319 -16.57 -23.95 -3.99
N LYS A 320 -16.84 -25.19 -3.60
CA LYS A 320 -17.45 -26.16 -4.54
C LYS A 320 -18.86 -25.70 -4.84
N GLU A 321 -19.15 -25.45 -6.10
CA GLU A 321 -20.54 -25.25 -6.52
C GLU A 321 -21.32 -26.52 -6.17
N SER A 322 -22.31 -26.40 -5.28
CA SER A 322 -23.29 -27.47 -5.10
C SER A 322 -23.99 -27.64 -6.44
N ARG A 323 -23.72 -28.74 -7.12
CA ARG A 323 -24.57 -29.23 -8.21
C ARG A 323 -25.84 -29.79 -7.58
N ASP A 324 -26.70 -28.91 -7.09
CA ASP A 324 -28.08 -29.22 -6.83
C ASP A 324 -28.85 -28.88 -8.10
N GLY A 325 -29.12 -29.97 -8.88
CA GLY A 325 -30.01 -29.99 -10.01
C GLY A 325 -31.46 -30.00 -9.59
#